data_3a665f9c7b18fba8594c8ab6479f2b2b
#
_entry.id   3a665f9c7b18fba8594c8ab6479f2b2b
#
_cell.length_a   1.000
_cell.length_b   1.000
_cell.length_c   1.000
_cell.angle_alpha   90.00
_cell.angle_beta   90.00
_cell.angle_gamma   90.00
#
_symmetry.space_group_name_H-M   'P 1'
#
loop_
_entity.id
_entity.type
_entity.pdbx_description
1 polymer ?
#
loop_
_entity_poly.entity_id
_entity_poly.type
_entity_poly.pdbx_seq_one_letter_code
_entity_poly.pdbx_strand_id
1 'polypeptide(L)'
;MKRIALAAVALMTLSACATAPKPAAQQTAFMANLNALCGQRFVGRVVTTDAADADFASQRLLMHVRDCTAEEVRIPFWVGEDQSRTWVISRNEEGGLTLKHDHRDPQGNPDGLHWYGGNTTGTGTANRQEFPVDDFSVELFNAGNAAVSTTNVWAVEVHPGRTYAYELRRANRHFRVEFDLTNPVSE
;
A
#
# COMPACT_ATOMS: atom_id res chain seq x y z
N MET A 1 22.64 -27.19 67.18
CA MET A 1 21.83 -26.24 66.36
C MET A 1 22.55 -26.03 65.04
N LYS A 2 22.12 -26.69 63.94
CA LYS A 2 22.71 -26.56 62.58
C LYS A 2 21.98 -25.46 61.81
N ARG A 3 22.69 -24.42 61.42
CA ARG A 3 22.16 -23.34 60.56
C ARG A 3 22.26 -23.77 59.09
N ILE A 4 21.12 -23.90 58.39
CA ILE A 4 21.04 -24.13 56.97
C ILE A 4 21.03 -22.75 56.28
N ALA A 5 22.05 -22.49 55.48
CA ALA A 5 22.10 -21.30 54.62
C ALA A 5 21.40 -21.62 53.31
N LEU A 6 20.29 -20.91 53.02
CA LEU A 6 19.66 -20.93 51.69
C LEU A 6 20.43 -19.98 50.76
N ALA A 7 21.00 -20.53 49.67
CA ALA A 7 21.58 -19.75 48.62
C ALA A 7 20.46 -19.43 47.59
N ALA A 8 20.12 -18.14 47.43
CA ALA A 8 19.22 -17.69 46.40
C ALA A 8 19.98 -17.60 45.06
N VAL A 9 19.54 -18.42 44.10
CA VAL A 9 20.03 -18.33 42.71
C VAL A 9 19.19 -17.33 41.98
N ALA A 10 19.73 -16.17 41.62
CA ALA A 10 19.08 -15.17 40.79
C ALA A 10 19.22 -15.61 39.31
N LEU A 11 18.08 -16.00 38.70
CA LEU A 11 17.98 -16.20 37.25
C LEU A 11 17.97 -14.84 36.56
N MET A 12 19.10 -14.49 35.88
CA MET A 12 19.10 -13.36 34.95
C MET A 12 18.49 -13.82 33.62
N THR A 13 17.29 -13.34 33.31
CA THR A 13 16.69 -13.49 31.99
C THR A 13 17.34 -12.49 31.02
N LEU A 14 18.17 -12.99 30.11
CA LEU A 14 18.62 -12.19 28.98
C LEU A 14 17.43 -11.97 28.02
N SER A 15 16.88 -10.76 28.01
CA SER A 15 15.99 -10.32 26.93
C SER A 15 16.81 -10.16 25.66
N ALA A 16 16.68 -11.12 24.73
CA ALA A 16 17.21 -10.96 23.38
C ALA A 16 16.38 -9.89 22.67
N CYS A 17 16.94 -8.71 22.42
CA CYS A 17 16.37 -7.76 21.48
C CYS A 17 16.40 -8.40 20.09
N ALA A 18 15.25 -8.89 19.60
CA ALA A 18 15.11 -9.28 18.21
C ALA A 18 15.28 -8.03 17.34
N THR A 19 16.32 -7.99 16.52
CA THR A 19 16.49 -6.94 15.51
C THR A 19 15.43 -7.13 14.44
N ALA A 20 14.70 -6.04 14.09
CA ALA A 20 13.74 -6.07 13.00
C ALA A 20 14.39 -6.55 11.69
N PRO A 21 13.67 -7.32 10.85
CA PRO A 21 14.18 -7.80 9.59
C PRO A 21 14.66 -6.65 8.70
N LYS A 22 15.82 -6.80 8.06
CA LYS A 22 16.35 -5.78 7.14
C LYS A 22 15.50 -5.78 5.85
N PRO A 23 14.99 -4.62 5.39
CA PRO A 23 14.25 -4.53 4.14
C PRO A 23 15.08 -5.03 2.95
N ALA A 24 14.42 -5.71 2.00
CA ALA A 24 15.07 -6.14 0.77
C ALA A 24 15.53 -4.94 -0.07
N ALA A 25 16.64 -5.09 -0.78
CA ALA A 25 17.21 -4.01 -1.60
C ALA A 25 16.23 -3.52 -2.67
N GLN A 26 15.43 -4.44 -3.26
CA GLN A 26 14.41 -4.12 -4.26
C GLN A 26 13.29 -3.24 -3.69
N GLN A 27 12.81 -3.55 -2.50
CA GLN A 27 11.78 -2.76 -1.81
C GLN A 27 12.32 -1.41 -1.34
N THR A 28 13.59 -1.36 -0.95
CA THR A 28 14.25 -0.08 -0.62
C THR A 28 14.37 0.81 -1.87
N ALA A 29 14.76 0.25 -3.00
CA ALA A 29 14.81 0.98 -4.27
C ALA A 29 13.42 1.41 -4.77
N PHE A 30 12.40 0.55 -4.58
CA PHE A 30 11.01 0.89 -4.92
C PHE A 30 10.50 2.09 -4.10
N MET A 31 10.69 2.09 -2.78
CA MET A 31 10.33 3.23 -1.93
C MET A 31 11.11 4.50 -2.30
N ALA A 32 12.37 4.38 -2.69
CA ALA A 32 13.15 5.51 -3.19
C ALA A 32 12.60 6.07 -4.50
N ASN A 33 12.16 5.21 -5.42
CA ASN A 33 11.50 5.62 -6.67
C ASN A 33 10.18 6.36 -6.42
N LEU A 34 9.36 5.90 -5.44
CA LEU A 34 8.15 6.61 -5.03
C LEU A 34 8.49 7.98 -4.42
N ASN A 35 9.45 8.02 -3.51
CA ASN A 35 9.87 9.26 -2.84
C ASN A 35 10.41 10.32 -3.83
N ALA A 36 11.04 9.89 -4.94
CA ALA A 36 11.52 10.80 -5.98
C ALA A 36 10.37 11.56 -6.69
N LEU A 37 9.13 11.11 -6.57
CA LEU A 37 7.93 11.75 -7.12
C LEU A 37 7.26 12.70 -6.12
N CYS A 38 7.82 12.87 -4.93
CA CYS A 38 7.18 13.61 -3.85
C CYS A 38 6.83 15.05 -4.23
N GLY A 39 5.61 15.49 -3.90
CA GLY A 39 5.03 16.79 -4.24
C GLY A 39 4.45 16.87 -5.66
N GLN A 40 4.68 15.87 -6.51
CA GLN A 40 4.26 15.91 -7.91
C GLN A 40 2.84 15.33 -8.09
N ARG A 41 2.14 15.85 -9.10
CA ARG A 41 0.81 15.42 -9.52
C ARG A 41 0.83 14.98 -10.97
N PHE A 42 0.05 13.94 -11.28
CA PHE A 42 0.00 13.39 -12.63
C PHE A 42 -1.43 13.01 -13.01
N VAL A 43 -1.80 13.29 -14.26
CA VAL A 43 -3.07 12.85 -14.85
C VAL A 43 -2.90 11.41 -15.32
N GLY A 44 -3.89 10.58 -15.00
CA GLY A 44 -3.94 9.17 -15.35
C GLY A 44 -5.03 8.83 -16.34
N ARG A 45 -4.97 7.60 -16.84
CA ARG A 45 -5.99 6.99 -17.68
C ARG A 45 -6.14 5.52 -17.34
N VAL A 46 -7.36 5.00 -17.39
CA VAL A 46 -7.61 3.56 -17.38
C VAL A 46 -7.11 2.98 -18.72
N VAL A 47 -6.34 1.90 -18.65
CA VAL A 47 -5.80 1.23 -19.86
C VAL A 47 -6.38 -0.17 -20.07
N THR A 48 -7.20 -0.65 -19.13
CA THR A 48 -7.99 -1.87 -19.24
C THR A 48 -9.37 -1.56 -19.84
N THR A 49 -10.04 -2.60 -20.36
CA THR A 49 -11.31 -2.45 -21.10
C THR A 49 -12.49 -3.17 -20.42
N ASP A 50 -12.36 -3.51 -19.13
CA ASP A 50 -13.46 -4.11 -18.38
C ASP A 50 -14.61 -3.11 -18.25
N ALA A 51 -15.84 -3.53 -18.58
CA ALA A 51 -17.02 -2.69 -18.49
C ALA A 51 -17.28 -2.15 -17.07
N ALA A 52 -16.80 -2.86 -16.03
CA ALA A 52 -16.88 -2.41 -14.65
C ALA A 52 -16.01 -1.17 -14.37
N ASP A 53 -15.13 -0.78 -15.29
CA ASP A 53 -14.24 0.39 -15.15
C ASP A 53 -14.74 1.63 -15.89
N ALA A 54 -15.92 1.54 -16.54
CA ALA A 54 -16.45 2.61 -17.39
C ALA A 54 -16.55 3.95 -16.63
N ASP A 55 -16.99 3.93 -15.37
CA ASP A 55 -17.11 5.13 -14.55
C ASP A 55 -15.72 5.78 -14.30
N PHE A 56 -14.71 4.99 -13.98
CA PHE A 56 -13.33 5.49 -13.85
C PHE A 56 -12.78 6.00 -15.18
N ALA A 57 -13.01 5.26 -16.26
CA ALA A 57 -12.51 5.61 -17.59
C ALA A 57 -13.14 6.89 -18.16
N SER A 58 -14.35 7.25 -17.72
CA SER A 58 -15.07 8.46 -18.14
C SER A 58 -14.66 9.73 -17.38
N GLN A 59 -13.92 9.61 -16.28
CA GLN A 59 -13.55 10.72 -15.41
C GLN A 59 -12.08 11.14 -15.60
N ARG A 60 -11.77 12.38 -15.22
CA ARG A 60 -10.38 12.82 -15.08
C ARG A 60 -9.80 12.12 -13.86
N LEU A 61 -8.74 11.36 -14.06
CA LEU A 61 -8.00 10.69 -12.99
C LEU A 61 -6.76 11.51 -12.64
N LEU A 62 -6.52 11.74 -11.34
CA LEU A 62 -5.36 12.48 -10.86
C LEU A 62 -4.76 11.75 -9.66
N MET A 63 -3.45 11.55 -9.65
CA MET A 63 -2.72 11.17 -8.45
C MET A 63 -1.84 12.33 -7.97
N HIS A 64 -1.64 12.42 -6.66
CA HIS A 64 -0.72 13.35 -6.02
C HIS A 64 0.19 12.58 -5.06
N VAL A 65 1.48 12.47 -5.34
CA VAL A 65 2.44 11.88 -4.39
C VAL A 65 2.72 12.92 -3.31
N ARG A 66 1.91 12.94 -2.24
CA ARG A 66 1.77 14.10 -1.36
C ARG A 66 2.67 14.03 -0.13
N ASP A 67 2.54 12.96 0.66
CA ASP A 67 3.23 12.83 1.94
C ASP A 67 4.27 11.72 1.82
N CYS A 68 5.54 12.04 2.04
CA CYS A 68 6.62 11.11 1.75
C CYS A 68 7.64 11.08 2.89
N THR A 69 7.91 9.88 3.37
CA THR A 69 8.98 9.60 4.32
C THR A 69 9.78 8.37 3.84
N ALA A 70 10.83 8.01 4.55
CA ALA A 70 11.55 6.76 4.27
C ALA A 70 10.69 5.51 4.53
N GLU A 71 9.66 5.63 5.39
CA GLU A 71 8.84 4.53 5.88
C GLU A 71 7.46 4.48 5.22
N GLU A 72 6.92 5.61 4.73
CA GLU A 72 5.57 5.70 4.20
C GLU A 72 5.46 6.75 3.10
N VAL A 73 4.68 6.43 2.05
CA VAL A 73 4.27 7.36 1.00
C VAL A 73 2.75 7.32 0.86
N ARG A 74 2.11 8.50 0.91
CA ARG A 74 0.66 8.66 0.71
C ARG A 74 0.38 9.31 -0.63
N ILE A 75 -0.50 8.70 -1.40
CA ILE A 75 -0.83 9.10 -2.76
C ILE A 75 -2.36 9.26 -2.87
N PRO A 76 -2.92 10.45 -2.59
CA PRO A 76 -4.29 10.77 -2.97
C PRO A 76 -4.55 10.45 -4.43
N PHE A 77 -5.68 9.79 -4.67
CA PHE A 77 -6.17 9.44 -6.00
C PHE A 77 -7.59 9.98 -6.20
N TRP A 78 -7.72 10.89 -7.12
CA TRP A 78 -8.98 11.58 -7.42
C TRP A 78 -9.61 11.04 -8.70
N VAL A 79 -10.93 10.87 -8.66
CA VAL A 79 -11.75 10.42 -9.78
C VAL A 79 -12.80 11.49 -10.03
N GLY A 80 -12.56 12.37 -11.00
CA GLY A 80 -13.34 13.60 -11.15
C GLY A 80 -13.27 14.45 -9.88
N GLU A 81 -14.42 14.73 -9.28
CA GLU A 81 -14.55 15.49 -8.03
C GLU A 81 -14.40 14.61 -6.76
N ASP A 82 -14.38 13.29 -6.91
CA ASP A 82 -14.26 12.36 -5.79
C ASP A 82 -12.79 12.25 -5.32
N GLN A 83 -12.52 12.77 -4.12
CA GLN A 83 -11.20 12.80 -3.46
C GLN A 83 -11.12 11.85 -2.26
N SER A 84 -12.04 10.89 -2.17
CA SER A 84 -12.19 10.00 -1.01
C SER A 84 -11.05 8.99 -0.83
N ARG A 85 -10.17 8.81 -1.82
CA ARG A 85 -9.20 7.71 -1.89
C ARG A 85 -7.77 8.18 -1.72
N THR A 86 -7.01 7.47 -0.87
CA THR A 86 -5.55 7.63 -0.78
C THR A 86 -4.91 6.24 -0.74
N TRP A 87 -3.97 5.99 -1.63
CA TRP A 87 -3.08 4.84 -1.51
C TRP A 87 -1.99 5.14 -0.48
N VAL A 88 -1.82 4.25 0.48
CA VAL A 88 -0.80 4.34 1.53
C VAL A 88 0.14 3.17 1.37
N ILE A 89 1.39 3.43 1.02
CA ILE A 89 2.42 2.41 0.88
C ILE A 89 3.43 2.61 1.99
N SER A 90 3.59 1.61 2.85
CA SER A 90 4.45 1.69 4.03
C SER A 90 5.32 0.45 4.19
N ARG A 91 6.42 0.59 4.93
CA ARG A 91 7.19 -0.56 5.41
C ARG A 91 6.43 -1.24 6.54
N ASN A 92 6.50 -2.57 6.58
CA ASN A 92 5.91 -3.36 7.66
C ASN A 92 6.98 -3.97 8.57
N GLU A 93 6.54 -4.46 9.74
CA GLU A 93 7.41 -5.04 10.76
C GLU A 93 8.10 -6.34 10.31
N GLU A 94 7.58 -6.99 9.27
CA GLU A 94 8.14 -8.20 8.67
C GLU A 94 9.27 -7.91 7.68
N GLY A 95 9.60 -6.63 7.47
CA GLY A 95 10.63 -6.18 6.54
C GLY A 95 10.17 -6.09 5.10
N GLY A 96 8.87 -6.26 4.85
CA GLY A 96 8.20 -6.09 3.56
C GLY A 96 7.57 -4.71 3.39
N LEU A 97 6.63 -4.64 2.43
CA LEU A 97 5.78 -3.47 2.21
C LEU A 97 4.30 -3.83 2.36
N THR A 98 3.52 -2.85 2.78
CA THR A 98 2.05 -2.90 2.87
C THR A 98 1.46 -1.82 1.97
N LEU A 99 0.40 -2.15 1.24
CA LEU A 99 -0.48 -1.19 0.58
C LEU A 99 -1.81 -1.17 1.32
N LYS A 100 -2.25 0.03 1.71
CA LYS A 100 -3.60 0.26 2.27
C LYS A 100 -4.34 1.32 1.46
N HIS A 101 -5.67 1.19 1.45
CA HIS A 101 -6.59 2.14 0.84
C HIS A 101 -7.29 2.92 1.96
N ASP A 102 -6.84 4.16 2.16
CA ASP A 102 -7.46 5.10 3.09
C ASP A 102 -8.66 5.75 2.39
N HIS A 103 -9.87 5.25 2.68
CA HIS A 103 -11.11 5.80 2.19
C HIS A 103 -11.77 6.68 3.25
N ARG A 104 -12.11 7.92 2.86
CA ARG A 104 -12.71 8.91 3.76
C ARG A 104 -13.87 9.62 3.11
N ASP A 105 -14.89 9.93 3.93
CA ASP A 105 -15.99 10.82 3.54
C ASP A 105 -15.48 12.29 3.38
N PRO A 106 -16.31 13.20 2.86
CA PRO A 106 -15.93 14.61 2.73
C PRO A 106 -15.63 15.33 4.06
N GLN A 107 -16.03 14.78 5.20
CA GLN A 107 -15.74 15.29 6.54
C GLN A 107 -14.44 14.71 7.10
N GLY A 108 -13.78 13.79 6.38
CA GLY A 108 -12.53 13.16 6.77
C GLY A 108 -12.68 11.91 7.66
N ASN A 109 -13.91 11.44 7.89
CA ASN A 109 -14.12 10.21 8.66
C ASN A 109 -13.85 8.97 7.79
N PRO A 110 -13.42 7.84 8.40
CA PRO A 110 -13.36 6.56 7.69
C PRO A 110 -14.71 6.22 7.04
N ASP A 111 -14.68 5.84 5.76
CA ASP A 111 -15.87 5.55 4.98
C ASP A 111 -15.93 4.07 4.59
N GLY A 112 -17.04 3.40 4.90
CA GLY A 112 -17.39 2.04 4.48
C GLY A 112 -16.24 1.04 4.53
N LEU A 113 -15.69 0.71 3.37
CA LEU A 113 -14.53 -0.16 3.22
C LEU A 113 -13.22 0.63 3.39
N HIS A 114 -12.97 1.10 4.60
CA HIS A 114 -11.75 1.83 4.95
C HIS A 114 -10.60 0.89 5.33
N TRP A 115 -9.40 1.22 4.91
CA TRP A 115 -8.11 0.59 5.30
C TRP A 115 -7.91 -0.84 4.79
N TYR A 116 -8.63 -1.26 3.74
CA TYR A 116 -8.34 -2.54 3.08
C TYR A 116 -7.04 -2.47 2.28
N GLY A 117 -6.43 -3.63 2.03
CA GLY A 117 -5.21 -3.73 1.26
C GLY A 117 -4.53 -5.08 1.40
N GLY A 118 -3.20 -5.08 1.33
CA GLY A 118 -2.43 -6.31 1.42
C GLY A 118 -0.95 -6.07 1.66
N ASN A 119 -0.23 -7.17 1.89
CA ASN A 119 1.19 -7.20 2.18
C ASN A 119 1.97 -7.87 1.05
N THR A 120 3.20 -7.43 0.80
CA THR A 120 4.09 -8.15 -0.10
C THR A 120 4.43 -9.53 0.46
N THR A 121 4.40 -10.57 -0.39
CA THR A 121 4.79 -11.94 -0.03
C THR A 121 6.19 -12.30 -0.52
N GLY A 122 6.86 -11.38 -1.20
CA GLY A 122 8.20 -11.54 -1.76
C GLY A 122 8.89 -10.20 -1.93
N THR A 123 10.10 -10.20 -2.47
CA THR A 123 10.92 -8.99 -2.61
C THR A 123 10.46 -8.08 -3.75
N GLY A 124 9.67 -8.58 -4.69
CA GLY A 124 9.30 -7.86 -5.90
C GLY A 124 10.51 -7.37 -6.70
N THR A 125 10.37 -6.22 -7.33
CA THR A 125 11.45 -5.52 -8.05
C THR A 125 11.54 -4.06 -7.59
N ALA A 126 12.59 -3.36 -8.00
CA ALA A 126 12.71 -1.91 -7.76
C ALA A 126 11.60 -1.09 -8.45
N ASN A 127 10.92 -1.66 -9.44
CA ASN A 127 9.90 -0.97 -10.22
C ASN A 127 8.49 -1.52 -10.03
N ARG A 128 8.32 -2.69 -9.39
CA ARG A 128 7.00 -3.31 -9.19
C ARG A 128 6.95 -4.09 -7.87
N GLN A 129 5.89 -3.83 -7.11
CA GLN A 129 5.52 -4.58 -5.92
C GLN A 129 4.09 -5.09 -6.04
N GLU A 130 3.84 -6.31 -5.55
CA GLU A 130 2.51 -6.92 -5.50
C GLU A 130 2.07 -7.12 -4.05
N PHE A 131 0.79 -6.87 -3.81
CA PHE A 131 0.18 -6.85 -2.49
C PHE A 131 -1.07 -7.76 -2.49
N PRO A 132 -0.92 -9.08 -2.32
CA PRO A 132 -2.05 -9.96 -2.06
C PRO A 132 -2.84 -9.47 -0.85
N VAL A 133 -4.17 -9.62 -0.92
CA VAL A 133 -5.09 -9.23 0.14
C VAL A 133 -4.66 -9.80 1.51
N ASP A 134 -4.68 -8.98 2.56
CA ASP A 134 -4.39 -9.42 3.93
C ASP A 134 -5.64 -9.89 4.68
N ASP A 135 -5.43 -10.57 5.82
CA ASP A 135 -6.50 -11.18 6.62
C ASP A 135 -7.51 -10.13 7.12
N PHE A 136 -7.04 -8.94 7.54
CA PHE A 136 -7.91 -7.83 7.92
C PHE A 136 -8.87 -7.45 6.79
N SER A 137 -8.36 -7.36 5.58
CA SER A 137 -9.16 -7.00 4.40
C SER A 137 -10.12 -8.11 4.01
N VAL A 138 -9.73 -9.38 4.16
CA VAL A 138 -10.62 -10.54 3.94
C VAL A 138 -11.80 -10.49 4.91
N GLU A 139 -11.55 -10.25 6.20
CA GLU A 139 -12.61 -10.10 7.19
C GLU A 139 -13.53 -8.92 6.88
N LEU A 140 -12.96 -7.75 6.55
CA LEU A 140 -13.69 -6.54 6.19
C LEU A 140 -14.59 -6.77 4.95
N PHE A 141 -14.09 -7.42 3.91
CA PHE A 141 -14.85 -7.69 2.68
C PHE A 141 -15.98 -8.68 2.91
N ASN A 142 -15.77 -9.69 3.75
CA ASN A 142 -16.81 -10.64 4.12
C ASN A 142 -17.92 -9.96 4.92
N ALA A 143 -17.58 -9.09 5.87
CA ALA A 143 -18.57 -8.33 6.65
C ALA A 143 -19.30 -7.26 5.81
N GLY A 144 -18.62 -6.65 4.82
CA GLY A 144 -19.14 -5.57 4.00
C GLY A 144 -19.83 -6.00 2.70
N ASN A 145 -20.22 -7.27 2.55
CA ASN A 145 -20.82 -7.84 1.33
C ASN A 145 -19.96 -7.68 0.06
N ALA A 146 -18.63 -7.65 0.22
CA ALA A 146 -17.66 -7.53 -0.85
C ALA A 146 -16.79 -8.80 -1.00
N ALA A 147 -17.34 -9.99 -0.69
CA ALA A 147 -16.61 -11.28 -0.66
C ALA A 147 -15.84 -11.59 -1.96
N VAL A 148 -16.29 -11.08 -3.10
CA VAL A 148 -15.56 -11.20 -4.37
C VAL A 148 -14.14 -10.59 -4.31
N SER A 149 -13.88 -9.69 -3.37
CA SER A 149 -12.60 -8.99 -3.20
C SER A 149 -11.62 -9.73 -2.28
N THR A 150 -12.01 -10.85 -1.67
CA THR A 150 -11.14 -11.64 -0.78
C THR A 150 -9.98 -12.35 -1.48
N THR A 151 -9.92 -12.27 -2.80
CA THR A 151 -8.82 -12.81 -3.63
C THR A 151 -8.09 -11.73 -4.43
N ASN A 152 -8.28 -10.46 -4.06
CA ASN A 152 -7.61 -9.37 -4.74
C ASN A 152 -6.09 -9.44 -4.57
N VAL A 153 -5.40 -9.12 -5.66
CA VAL A 153 -3.98 -8.79 -5.65
C VAL A 153 -3.85 -7.41 -6.27
N TRP A 154 -3.33 -6.48 -5.50
CA TRP A 154 -2.97 -5.16 -6.02
C TRP A 154 -1.51 -5.16 -6.47
N ALA A 155 -1.18 -4.25 -7.38
CA ALA A 155 0.19 -4.00 -7.73
C ALA A 155 0.41 -2.50 -7.96
N VAL A 156 1.61 -2.05 -7.61
CA VAL A 156 2.08 -0.70 -7.91
C VAL A 156 3.37 -0.81 -8.71
N GLU A 157 3.43 -0.04 -9.80
CA GLU A 157 4.62 0.10 -10.62
C GLU A 157 5.10 1.54 -10.62
N VAL A 158 6.42 1.71 -10.55
CA VAL A 158 7.08 3.01 -10.73
C VAL A 158 8.27 2.82 -11.66
N HIS A 159 8.15 3.33 -12.87
CA HIS A 159 9.23 3.40 -13.85
C HIS A 159 9.70 4.86 -13.94
N PRO A 160 10.77 5.26 -13.22
CA PRO A 160 11.17 6.64 -13.09
C PRO A 160 11.27 7.37 -14.43
N GLY A 161 10.69 8.58 -14.51
CA GLY A 161 10.65 9.40 -15.72
C GLY A 161 9.83 8.83 -16.86
N ARG A 162 8.99 7.82 -16.63
CA ARG A 162 8.14 7.18 -17.63
C ARG A 162 6.70 6.99 -17.16
N THR A 163 6.46 6.06 -16.25
CA THR A 163 5.09 5.65 -15.90
C THR A 163 5.00 5.23 -14.44
N TYR A 164 3.95 5.66 -13.77
CA TYR A 164 3.41 5.02 -12.57
C TYR A 164 2.17 4.25 -12.98
N ALA A 165 1.96 3.07 -12.41
CA ALA A 165 0.73 2.31 -12.60
C ALA A 165 0.23 1.71 -11.28
N TYR A 166 -1.11 1.68 -11.16
CA TYR A 166 -1.80 0.94 -10.12
C TYR A 166 -2.67 -0.12 -10.78
N GLU A 167 -2.63 -1.33 -10.25
CA GLU A 167 -3.42 -2.47 -10.72
C GLU A 167 -4.23 -3.09 -9.58
N LEU A 168 -5.37 -3.67 -9.97
CA LEU A 168 -6.11 -4.65 -9.18
C LEU A 168 -6.40 -5.86 -10.05
N ARG A 169 -6.07 -7.05 -9.56
CA ARG A 169 -6.34 -8.32 -10.25
C ARG A 169 -6.99 -9.32 -9.31
N ARG A 170 -7.90 -10.11 -9.84
CA ARG A 170 -8.45 -11.36 -9.31
C ARG A 170 -9.01 -12.17 -10.47
N ALA A 171 -9.58 -13.34 -10.21
CA ALA A 171 -10.24 -14.14 -11.25
C ALA A 171 -11.28 -13.29 -12.00
N ASN A 172 -11.21 -13.27 -13.32
CA ASN A 172 -12.10 -12.54 -14.23
C ASN A 172 -12.16 -11.02 -14.00
N ARG A 173 -11.11 -10.41 -13.42
CA ARG A 173 -11.03 -8.97 -13.17
C ARG A 173 -9.61 -8.46 -13.30
N HIS A 174 -9.43 -7.45 -14.14
CA HIS A 174 -8.18 -6.71 -14.25
C HIS A 174 -8.50 -5.22 -14.45
N PHE A 175 -8.14 -4.41 -13.45
CA PHE A 175 -8.16 -2.96 -13.53
C PHE A 175 -6.73 -2.44 -13.55
N ARG A 176 -6.42 -1.53 -14.45
CA ARG A 176 -5.12 -0.84 -14.50
C ARG A 176 -5.33 0.62 -14.88
N VAL A 177 -4.76 1.51 -14.08
CA VAL A 177 -4.63 2.94 -14.37
C VAL A 177 -3.14 3.29 -14.50
N GLU A 178 -2.79 4.08 -15.52
CA GLU A 178 -1.43 4.56 -15.76
C GLU A 178 -1.36 6.07 -15.72
N PHE A 179 -0.24 6.59 -15.22
CA PHE A 179 0.08 7.99 -15.11
C PHE A 179 1.41 8.27 -15.81
N ASP A 180 1.44 9.27 -16.69
CA ASP A 180 2.64 9.67 -17.41
C ASP A 180 3.53 10.55 -16.53
N LEU A 181 4.65 10.02 -16.09
CA LEU A 181 5.60 10.73 -15.21
C LEU A 181 6.47 11.76 -15.93
N THR A 182 6.36 11.86 -17.26
CA THR A 182 7.08 12.90 -18.03
C THR A 182 6.37 14.24 -17.99
N ASN A 183 5.07 14.28 -17.59
CA ASN A 183 4.21 15.45 -17.65
C ASN A 183 3.54 15.71 -16.29
N PRO A 184 4.29 16.16 -15.28
CA PRO A 184 3.67 16.58 -14.02
C PRO A 184 2.75 17.79 -14.25
N VAL A 185 1.62 17.83 -13.53
CA VAL A 185 0.68 18.96 -13.63
C VAL A 185 0.79 19.87 -12.41
N SER A 186 0.68 21.17 -12.65
CA SER A 186 0.52 22.17 -11.58
C SER A 186 -0.90 22.10 -11.00
N GLU A 187 -1.08 22.72 -9.83
CA GLU A 187 -2.39 22.88 -9.19
C GLU A 187 -3.40 23.53 -10.11
#